data_da7ff67a6ecdcff2814b0dc28803bc40
#
_entry.id   da7ff67a6ecdcff2814b0dc28803bc40
#
_cell.length_a   1.000
_cell.length_b   1.000
_cell.length_c   1.000
_cell.angle_alpha   90.00
_cell.angle_beta   90.00
_cell.angle_gamma   90.00
#
_symmetry.space_group_name_H-M   'P 1'
#
loop_
_entity.id
_entity.type
_entity.pdbx_description
1 polymer ?
#
loop_
_entity_poly.entity_id
_entity_poly.type
_entity_poly.pdbx_seq_one_letter_code
_entity_poly.pdbx_strand_id
1 'polypeptide(L)'
;MYKKMVFAKVIIGDSRKMLELEDSSIDLVVTSPPYWCIKDYGIENQIGYRQSLHEYLKSLYLVWKECHRVLKSGTRLCINIGDQFLRSIIYGKYKVAPLHSEFIVQCEKIGFDYMGSIIWQKKTTMNTTGGANVMGSYPYPPNGLLEIDYEFILIFKKPGSRKTPSKEIKEKSRLTKEEWKEYFSGHWNFPGEKQIEHEAMFPEELPRRLIKMFTFVNDIVLDPFLGSGTTIRAALNLGRNSVGYEINENFLPIIKKKVGLDRSLIDVDRQIEITKREKQIVIEDVTDYVPNIKDEKPKIEPKMFRFKEEKLYTVKKILDEKTIELDTGLKAMLLGIKIIKKDEAKQYLEKFVKGKEVFLKFDLSNYKLENDIVPAYIFLKNKIFINKEMLKQGMAVLQEGHLLYRNNLIKIKTTEK
;
A
#
# COMPACT_ATOMS: atom_id res chain seq x y z
N MET A 1 -0.74 -12.63 44.15
CA MET A 1 0.10 -13.06 43.01
C MET A 1 0.55 -11.79 42.26
N TYR A 2 1.83 -11.44 42.31
CA TYR A 2 2.34 -10.27 41.59
C TYR A 2 2.21 -10.54 40.09
N LYS A 3 1.41 -9.73 39.42
CA LYS A 3 1.31 -9.75 37.96
C LYS A 3 2.67 -9.28 37.42
N LYS A 4 3.33 -10.10 36.64
CA LYS A 4 4.66 -9.74 36.09
C LYS A 4 4.50 -8.56 35.17
N MET A 5 5.29 -7.51 35.39
CA MET A 5 5.32 -6.30 34.56
C MET A 5 5.69 -6.67 33.11
N VAL A 6 4.94 -6.18 32.14
CA VAL A 6 5.24 -6.31 30.72
C VAL A 6 5.86 -5.00 30.19
N PHE A 7 6.77 -5.10 29.24
CA PHE A 7 7.37 -3.92 28.62
C PHE A 7 7.03 -3.79 27.14
N ALA A 8 7.04 -2.55 26.66
CA ALA A 8 7.05 -2.23 25.25
C ALA A 8 8.18 -1.25 24.95
N LYS A 9 8.89 -1.48 23.85
CA LYS A 9 9.90 -0.57 23.32
C LYS A 9 9.52 -0.10 21.95
N VAL A 10 9.40 1.22 21.76
CA VAL A 10 9.16 1.87 20.47
C VAL A 10 10.46 2.50 20.01
N ILE A 11 10.96 2.13 18.85
CA ILE A 11 12.19 2.62 18.28
C ILE A 11 11.86 3.44 17.03
N ILE A 12 12.17 4.74 17.09
CA ILE A 12 12.08 5.60 15.91
C ILE A 12 13.37 5.40 15.09
N GLY A 13 13.23 4.62 14.01
CA GLY A 13 14.37 4.22 13.18
C GLY A 13 13.99 3.26 12.05
N ASP A 14 14.92 3.04 11.15
CA ASP A 14 14.74 2.18 9.99
C ASP A 14 14.97 0.71 10.36
N SER A 15 13.97 -0.14 10.09
CA SER A 15 14.00 -1.56 10.40
C SER A 15 14.84 -2.41 9.44
N ARG A 16 15.35 -1.83 8.35
CA ARG A 16 16.33 -2.51 7.49
C ARG A 16 17.64 -2.82 8.24
N LYS A 17 17.83 -2.22 9.43
CA LYS A 17 18.95 -2.47 10.33
C LYS A 17 18.49 -2.31 11.79
N MET A 18 18.36 -3.41 12.53
CA MET A 18 17.80 -3.44 13.89
C MET A 18 18.92 -3.55 14.94
N LEU A 19 19.81 -2.53 15.03
CA LEU A 19 20.97 -2.53 15.92
C LEU A 19 20.62 -2.57 17.41
N GLU A 20 19.41 -2.16 17.77
CA GLU A 20 18.91 -2.13 19.14
C GLU A 20 18.43 -3.50 19.64
N LEU A 21 18.48 -4.52 18.76
CA LEU A 21 18.06 -5.88 19.06
C LEU A 21 19.20 -6.87 18.89
N GLU A 22 19.40 -7.68 19.91
CA GLU A 22 20.35 -8.79 19.90
C GLU A 22 19.85 -9.94 19.01
N ASP A 23 20.79 -10.76 18.53
CA ASP A 23 20.49 -11.98 17.83
C ASP A 23 19.65 -12.92 18.68
N SER A 24 18.67 -13.58 18.07
CA SER A 24 17.85 -14.60 18.75
C SER A 24 17.19 -14.09 20.04
N SER A 25 16.75 -12.82 20.07
CA SER A 25 16.08 -12.17 21.21
C SER A 25 14.55 -12.18 21.11
N ILE A 26 13.97 -12.31 19.92
CA ILE A 26 12.54 -12.17 19.62
C ILE A 26 11.84 -13.54 19.49
N ASP A 27 10.60 -13.63 20.01
CA ASP A 27 9.80 -14.86 20.00
C ASP A 27 8.76 -14.92 18.87
N LEU A 28 8.37 -13.77 18.31
CA LEU A 28 7.44 -13.69 17.19
C LEU A 28 7.61 -12.37 16.47
N VAL A 29 7.56 -12.40 15.14
CA VAL A 29 7.36 -11.20 14.32
C VAL A 29 5.95 -11.22 13.73
N VAL A 30 5.21 -10.12 13.91
CA VAL A 30 3.91 -9.88 13.26
C VAL A 30 3.95 -8.50 12.61
N THR A 31 3.75 -8.44 11.30
CA THR A 31 3.89 -7.17 10.59
C THR A 31 3.08 -7.11 9.30
N SER A 32 2.85 -5.89 8.82
CA SER A 32 2.39 -5.59 7.47
C SER A 32 3.31 -4.50 6.90
N PRO A 33 4.10 -4.79 5.86
CA PRO A 33 5.01 -3.81 5.29
C PRO A 33 4.25 -2.68 4.60
N PRO A 34 4.87 -1.51 4.39
CA PRO A 34 4.26 -0.43 3.62
C PRO A 34 3.95 -0.90 2.20
N TYR A 35 2.79 -0.51 1.67
CA TYR A 35 2.42 -0.84 0.30
C TYR A 35 3.26 -0.08 -0.72
N TRP A 36 3.69 -0.77 -1.77
CA TRP A 36 4.50 -0.20 -2.84
C TRP A 36 3.77 0.91 -3.59
N CYS A 37 4.37 2.10 -3.68
CA CYS A 37 3.88 3.28 -4.42
C CYS A 37 2.45 3.76 -4.12
N ILE A 38 1.80 3.29 -3.04
CA ILE A 38 0.44 3.74 -2.69
C ILE A 38 0.49 4.99 -1.82
N LYS A 39 1.40 5.04 -0.85
CA LYS A 39 1.41 6.09 0.17
C LYS A 39 2.77 6.78 0.29
N ASP A 40 2.72 8.11 0.27
CA ASP A 40 3.82 8.98 0.65
C ASP A 40 3.67 9.32 2.13
N TYR A 41 4.60 8.83 2.95
CA TYR A 41 4.66 9.15 4.39
C TYR A 41 5.46 10.42 4.67
N GLY A 42 5.96 11.11 3.61
CA GLY A 42 6.70 12.37 3.73
C GLY A 42 8.11 12.22 4.29
N ILE A 43 8.70 11.03 4.22
CA ILE A 43 10.03 10.74 4.76
C ILE A 43 10.95 10.31 3.64
N GLU A 44 12.14 10.92 3.63
CA GLU A 44 13.22 10.50 2.75
C GLU A 44 13.63 9.06 3.05
N ASN A 45 13.88 8.25 2.03
CA ASN A 45 14.25 6.84 2.13
C ASN A 45 13.18 5.88 2.68
N GLN A 46 11.90 6.30 2.74
CA GLN A 46 10.83 5.35 3.05
C GLN A 46 10.77 4.21 2.04
N ILE A 47 10.53 2.99 2.52
CA ILE A 47 10.35 1.81 1.67
C ILE A 47 9.04 1.95 0.86
N GLY A 48 9.12 1.70 -0.45
CA GLY A 48 7.98 1.60 -1.35
C GLY A 48 7.63 2.86 -2.12
N TYR A 49 8.01 4.04 -1.68
CA TYR A 49 7.69 5.28 -2.38
C TYR A 49 8.78 5.68 -3.38
N ARG A 50 8.40 5.99 -4.62
CA ARG A 50 9.30 6.33 -5.75
C ARG A 50 10.29 5.22 -6.16
N GLN A 51 10.17 4.03 -5.60
CA GLN A 51 10.97 2.86 -5.95
C GLN A 51 10.32 2.09 -7.11
N SER A 52 11.13 1.40 -7.92
CA SER A 52 10.65 0.33 -8.76
C SER A 52 10.18 -0.85 -7.89
N LEU A 53 9.46 -1.80 -8.48
CA LEU A 53 9.04 -2.98 -7.73
C LEU A 53 10.24 -3.77 -7.20
N HIS A 54 11.31 -3.88 -8.01
CA HIS A 54 12.54 -4.56 -7.58
C HIS A 54 13.26 -3.81 -6.46
N GLU A 55 13.36 -2.49 -6.52
CA GLU A 55 13.97 -1.68 -5.43
C GLU A 55 13.20 -1.85 -4.12
N TYR A 56 11.86 -1.78 -4.18
CA TYR A 56 10.99 -2.04 -3.04
C TYR A 56 11.21 -3.44 -2.43
N LEU A 57 11.24 -4.47 -3.28
CA LEU A 57 11.45 -5.86 -2.84
C LEU A 57 12.84 -6.07 -2.24
N LYS A 58 13.87 -5.43 -2.80
CA LYS A 58 15.23 -5.45 -2.23
C LYS A 58 15.29 -4.80 -0.85
N SER A 59 14.64 -3.66 -0.67
CA SER A 59 14.56 -3.00 0.63
C SER A 59 13.87 -3.88 1.67
N LEU A 60 12.78 -4.57 1.32
CA LEU A 60 12.10 -5.50 2.22
C LEU A 60 12.93 -6.77 2.53
N TYR A 61 13.69 -7.27 1.57
CA TYR A 61 14.59 -8.39 1.79
C TYR A 61 15.58 -8.13 2.94
N LEU A 62 16.09 -6.89 3.07
CA LEU A 62 16.94 -6.50 4.20
C LEU A 62 16.19 -6.57 5.54
N VAL A 63 14.93 -6.14 5.56
CA VAL A 63 14.10 -6.25 6.78
C VAL A 63 13.87 -7.71 7.16
N TRP A 64 13.59 -8.58 6.18
CA TRP A 64 13.40 -10.01 6.45
C TRP A 64 14.69 -10.68 6.95
N LYS A 65 15.87 -10.27 6.47
CA LYS A 65 17.18 -10.72 7.02
C LYS A 65 17.32 -10.33 8.48
N GLU A 66 17.01 -9.10 8.86
CA GLU A 66 17.04 -8.67 10.25
C GLU A 66 16.02 -9.42 11.10
N CYS A 67 14.80 -9.64 10.60
CA CYS A 67 13.81 -10.48 11.27
C CYS A 67 14.34 -11.90 11.52
N HIS A 68 15.04 -12.49 10.53
CA HIS A 68 15.67 -13.81 10.71
C HIS A 68 16.77 -13.77 11.78
N ARG A 69 17.61 -12.74 11.78
CA ARG A 69 18.70 -12.60 12.77
C ARG A 69 18.15 -12.54 14.18
N VAL A 70 17.17 -11.66 14.42
CA VAL A 70 16.64 -11.41 15.79
C VAL A 70 15.68 -12.47 16.30
N LEU A 71 15.03 -13.25 15.42
CA LEU A 71 14.14 -14.34 15.83
C LEU A 71 14.91 -15.50 16.48
N LYS A 72 14.37 -16.04 17.55
CA LYS A 72 14.84 -17.29 18.17
C LYS A 72 14.55 -18.48 17.25
N SER A 73 15.40 -19.51 17.31
CA SER A 73 15.18 -20.76 16.58
C SER A 73 13.82 -21.40 16.97
N GLY A 74 13.12 -21.94 15.99
CA GLY A 74 11.82 -22.59 16.17
C GLY A 74 10.63 -21.63 16.29
N THR A 75 10.83 -20.30 16.20
CA THR A 75 9.78 -19.28 16.30
C THR A 75 9.26 -18.82 14.93
N ARG A 76 8.32 -17.88 14.90
CA ARG A 76 7.56 -17.53 13.70
C ARG A 76 7.78 -16.10 13.24
N LEU A 77 7.76 -15.94 11.91
CA LEU A 77 7.53 -14.67 11.20
C LEU A 77 6.17 -14.73 10.52
N CYS A 78 5.30 -13.75 10.79
CA CYS A 78 3.97 -13.64 10.18
C CYS A 78 3.89 -12.30 9.44
N ILE A 79 3.67 -12.35 8.12
CA ILE A 79 3.59 -11.16 7.26
C ILE A 79 2.19 -11.07 6.65
N ASN A 80 1.48 -9.98 6.94
CA ASN A 80 0.23 -9.66 6.27
C ASN A 80 0.52 -8.83 5.02
N ILE A 81 0.10 -9.31 3.84
CA ILE A 81 0.30 -8.64 2.56
C ILE A 81 -0.82 -8.96 1.57
N GLY A 82 -1.31 -7.98 0.87
CA GLY A 82 -2.15 -8.15 -0.32
C GLY A 82 -1.34 -8.00 -1.59
N ASP A 83 -1.71 -8.76 -2.62
CA ASP A 83 -1.23 -8.49 -3.96
C ASP A 83 -1.75 -7.14 -4.44
N GLN A 84 -0.94 -6.43 -5.22
CA GLN A 84 -1.25 -5.07 -5.59
C GLN A 84 -1.71 -4.96 -7.03
N PHE A 85 -2.90 -4.37 -7.21
CA PHE A 85 -3.44 -4.08 -8.53
C PHE A 85 -2.74 -2.87 -9.16
N LEU A 86 -2.11 -3.08 -10.32
CA LEU A 86 -1.42 -2.06 -11.10
C LEU A 86 -2.39 -1.43 -12.11
N ARG A 87 -2.72 -0.17 -11.90
CA ARG A 87 -3.65 0.58 -12.75
C ARG A 87 -3.00 0.94 -14.08
N SER A 88 -3.69 0.68 -15.19
CA SER A 88 -3.15 0.95 -16.54
C SER A 88 -2.74 2.41 -16.75
N ILE A 89 -3.45 3.36 -16.15
CA ILE A 89 -3.11 4.79 -16.23
C ILE A 89 -1.74 5.12 -15.62
N ILE A 90 -1.34 4.39 -14.59
CA ILE A 90 -0.06 4.63 -13.87
C ILE A 90 1.06 3.78 -14.46
N TYR A 91 0.76 2.53 -14.84
CA TYR A 91 1.76 1.54 -15.25
C TYR A 91 1.74 1.22 -16.75
N GLY A 92 0.78 1.77 -17.51
CA GLY A 92 0.60 1.50 -18.95
C GLY A 92 -0.08 0.17 -19.27
N LYS A 93 -0.44 -0.62 -18.26
CA LYS A 93 -1.14 -1.91 -18.40
C LYS A 93 -1.88 -2.28 -17.12
N TYR A 94 -2.89 -3.13 -17.24
CA TYR A 94 -3.50 -3.80 -16.09
C TYR A 94 -2.69 -5.04 -15.72
N LYS A 95 -2.33 -5.15 -14.45
CA LYS A 95 -1.61 -6.30 -13.91
C LYS A 95 -1.81 -6.37 -12.40
N VAL A 96 -1.71 -7.55 -11.84
CA VAL A 96 -1.54 -7.75 -10.40
C VAL A 96 -0.06 -8.05 -10.13
N ALA A 97 0.57 -7.30 -9.23
CA ALA A 97 1.91 -7.62 -8.72
C ALA A 97 1.77 -8.69 -7.63
N PRO A 98 2.32 -9.90 -7.84
CA PRO A 98 2.16 -11.01 -6.90
C PRO A 98 3.16 -10.91 -5.74
N LEU A 99 2.93 -9.95 -4.85
CA LEU A 99 3.85 -9.63 -3.74
C LEU A 99 3.99 -10.81 -2.78
N HIS A 100 2.89 -11.50 -2.48
CA HIS A 100 2.92 -12.65 -1.57
C HIS A 100 3.87 -13.74 -2.05
N SER A 101 3.87 -14.04 -3.36
CA SER A 101 4.73 -15.06 -3.95
C SER A 101 6.22 -14.71 -3.81
N GLU A 102 6.57 -13.45 -4.08
CA GLU A 102 7.94 -12.99 -3.97
C GLU A 102 8.43 -12.98 -2.51
N PHE A 103 7.57 -12.62 -1.56
CA PHE A 103 7.92 -12.68 -0.13
C PHE A 103 8.18 -14.12 0.33
N ILE A 104 7.43 -15.10 -0.18
CA ILE A 104 7.71 -16.51 0.09
C ILE A 104 9.12 -16.87 -0.38
N VAL A 105 9.46 -16.54 -1.62
CA VAL A 105 10.79 -16.82 -2.18
C VAL A 105 11.89 -16.10 -1.40
N GLN A 106 11.68 -14.83 -1.02
CA GLN A 106 12.64 -14.06 -0.22
C GLN A 106 12.92 -14.72 1.12
N CYS A 107 11.87 -15.06 1.86
CA CYS A 107 12.02 -15.67 3.19
C CYS A 107 12.66 -17.06 3.12
N GLU A 108 12.29 -17.88 2.14
CA GLU A 108 12.93 -19.19 1.91
C GLU A 108 14.43 -19.04 1.59
N LYS A 109 14.81 -18.10 0.73
CA LYS A 109 16.23 -17.81 0.43
C LYS A 109 17.03 -17.31 1.64
N ILE A 110 16.38 -16.63 2.60
CA ILE A 110 17.01 -16.18 3.84
C ILE A 110 17.23 -17.35 4.82
N GLY A 111 16.46 -18.42 4.69
CA GLY A 111 16.56 -19.61 5.53
C GLY A 111 15.38 -19.83 6.47
N PHE A 112 14.24 -19.22 6.19
CA PHE A 112 12.97 -19.59 6.81
C PHE A 112 12.33 -20.80 6.11
N ASP A 113 11.58 -21.62 6.85
CA ASP A 113 10.67 -22.61 6.30
C ASP A 113 9.29 -21.97 6.09
N TYR A 114 8.72 -22.03 4.89
CA TYR A 114 7.35 -21.61 4.65
C TYR A 114 6.36 -22.62 5.25
N MET A 115 5.46 -22.15 6.10
CA MET A 115 4.51 -22.99 6.85
C MET A 115 3.08 -22.93 6.33
N GLY A 116 2.85 -22.17 5.25
CA GLY A 116 1.54 -21.92 4.68
C GLY A 116 1.07 -20.48 4.85
N SER A 117 -0.12 -20.20 4.34
CA SER A 117 -0.78 -18.91 4.48
C SER A 117 -2.22 -19.03 4.94
N ILE A 118 -2.69 -18.01 5.62
CA ILE A 118 -4.11 -17.80 5.90
C ILE A 118 -4.63 -16.75 4.94
N ILE A 119 -5.74 -17.01 4.28
CA ILE A 119 -6.47 -16.05 3.45
C ILE A 119 -7.37 -15.24 4.37
N TRP A 120 -7.06 -13.96 4.53
CA TRP A 120 -7.93 -13.05 5.27
C TRP A 120 -8.84 -12.32 4.31
N GLN A 121 -10.11 -12.73 4.25
CA GLN A 121 -11.13 -12.05 3.47
C GLN A 121 -11.60 -10.81 4.23
N LYS A 122 -11.31 -9.65 3.66
CA LYS A 122 -11.75 -8.37 4.20
C LYS A 122 -13.21 -8.13 3.81
N LYS A 123 -14.12 -8.21 4.74
CA LYS A 123 -15.49 -7.70 4.54
C LYS A 123 -15.44 -6.17 4.55
N THR A 124 -15.20 -5.57 3.40
CA THR A 124 -15.19 -4.11 3.29
C THR A 124 -16.27 -3.65 2.32
N THR A 125 -16.86 -2.49 2.62
CA THR A 125 -17.71 -1.76 1.68
C THR A 125 -16.87 -0.93 0.69
N MET A 126 -15.54 -0.98 0.82
CA MET A 126 -14.63 -0.24 -0.04
C MET A 126 -14.31 -1.03 -1.30
N ASN A 127 -14.30 -0.33 -2.41
CA ASN A 127 -13.92 -0.89 -3.70
C ASN A 127 -12.43 -1.23 -3.73
N THR A 128 -12.10 -2.50 -3.56
CA THR A 128 -10.72 -3.02 -3.47
C THR A 128 -9.95 -2.95 -4.78
N THR A 129 -10.62 -2.68 -5.90
CA THR A 129 -10.05 -2.60 -7.25
C THR A 129 -9.65 -1.18 -7.67
N GLY A 130 -9.36 -0.32 -6.69
CA GLY A 130 -8.89 1.04 -6.98
C GLY A 130 -9.98 1.96 -7.55
N GLY A 131 -11.23 1.77 -7.15
CA GLY A 131 -12.36 2.64 -7.50
C GLY A 131 -13.07 2.28 -8.81
N ALA A 132 -12.85 1.09 -9.36
CA ALA A 132 -13.63 0.61 -10.50
C ALA A 132 -14.94 -0.02 -10.01
N ASN A 133 -16.08 0.60 -10.30
CA ASN A 133 -17.39 0.04 -10.00
C ASN A 133 -17.76 -1.13 -10.91
N VAL A 134 -17.01 -1.31 -12.00
CA VAL A 134 -17.20 -2.34 -13.01
C VAL A 134 -15.85 -2.93 -13.34
N MET A 135 -15.74 -4.24 -13.22
CA MET A 135 -14.52 -5.01 -13.34
C MET A 135 -14.19 -5.33 -14.81
N GLY A 136 -13.44 -4.43 -15.43
CA GLY A 136 -12.96 -4.63 -16.81
C GLY A 136 -13.96 -4.23 -17.89
N SER A 137 -14.21 -5.11 -18.85
CA SER A 137 -15.00 -4.85 -20.07
C SER A 137 -16.49 -5.19 -19.94
N TYR A 138 -17.09 -5.14 -18.76
CA TYR A 138 -18.52 -5.42 -18.61
C TYR A 138 -19.35 -4.73 -19.71
N PRO A 139 -20.32 -5.39 -20.34
CA PRO A 139 -20.79 -6.78 -20.10
C PRO A 139 -20.01 -7.85 -20.89
N TYR A 140 -18.90 -7.52 -21.54
CA TYR A 140 -18.15 -8.44 -22.41
C TYR A 140 -17.03 -9.16 -21.61
N PRO A 141 -17.12 -10.51 -21.42
CA PRO A 141 -16.34 -11.22 -20.42
C PRO A 141 -14.82 -11.30 -20.65
N PRO A 142 -14.25 -11.30 -21.89
CA PRO A 142 -12.83 -11.65 -22.10
C PRO A 142 -11.82 -10.77 -21.32
N ASN A 143 -12.17 -9.54 -21.02
CA ASN A 143 -11.32 -8.58 -20.30
C ASN A 143 -11.85 -8.27 -18.90
N GLY A 144 -12.60 -9.18 -18.29
CA GLY A 144 -13.02 -9.06 -16.91
C GLY A 144 -11.83 -9.05 -15.95
N LEU A 145 -11.93 -8.28 -14.86
CA LEU A 145 -10.91 -8.20 -13.82
C LEU A 145 -11.40 -8.92 -12.57
N LEU A 146 -10.48 -9.63 -11.89
CA LEU A 146 -10.78 -10.26 -10.62
C LEU A 146 -10.76 -9.20 -9.50
N GLU A 147 -11.73 -9.28 -8.61
CA GLU A 147 -11.71 -8.50 -7.38
C GLU A 147 -10.72 -9.11 -6.38
N ILE A 148 -9.88 -8.26 -5.78
CA ILE A 148 -8.94 -8.67 -4.72
C ILE A 148 -9.52 -8.17 -3.40
N ASP A 149 -10.42 -8.96 -2.80
CA ASP A 149 -11.11 -8.67 -1.54
C ASP A 149 -10.44 -9.34 -0.33
N TYR A 150 -9.23 -9.88 -0.52
CA TYR A 150 -8.49 -10.63 0.47
C TYR A 150 -7.02 -10.20 0.55
N GLU A 151 -6.40 -10.54 1.67
CA GLU A 151 -4.93 -10.48 1.87
C GLU A 151 -4.41 -11.83 2.35
N PHE A 152 -3.11 -12.03 2.21
CA PHE A 152 -2.40 -13.20 2.68
C PHE A 152 -1.75 -12.91 4.03
N ILE A 153 -1.87 -13.83 4.98
CA ILE A 153 -1.06 -13.85 6.18
C ILE A 153 -0.06 -14.99 5.99
N LEU A 154 1.14 -14.65 5.55
CA LEU A 154 2.22 -15.61 5.28
C LEU A 154 2.86 -16.02 6.59
N ILE A 155 2.98 -17.31 6.84
CA ILE A 155 3.55 -17.87 8.08
C ILE A 155 4.83 -18.59 7.75
N PHE A 156 5.92 -18.16 8.40
CA PHE A 156 7.24 -18.76 8.28
C PHE A 156 7.76 -19.23 9.64
N LYS A 157 8.66 -20.21 9.61
CA LYS A 157 9.37 -20.71 10.80
C LYS A 157 10.86 -20.53 10.62
N LYS A 158 11.55 -19.92 11.60
CA LYS A 158 13.00 -20.05 11.67
C LYS A 158 13.36 -21.49 12.09
N PRO A 159 14.19 -22.21 11.32
CA PRO A 159 14.57 -23.59 11.65
C PRO A 159 15.08 -23.77 13.07
N GLY A 160 14.95 -24.98 13.59
CA GLY A 160 15.36 -25.35 14.94
C GLY A 160 14.22 -25.54 15.90
N SER A 161 14.54 -25.62 17.19
CA SER A 161 13.60 -25.89 18.26
C SER A 161 13.57 -24.78 19.30
N ARG A 162 12.38 -24.48 19.78
CA ARG A 162 12.15 -23.51 20.84
C ARG A 162 12.30 -24.16 22.21
N LYS A 163 12.87 -23.43 23.20
CA LYS A 163 12.88 -23.86 24.61
C LYS A 163 11.46 -24.01 25.12
N THR A 164 11.19 -25.12 25.78
CA THR A 164 9.90 -25.40 26.40
C THR A 164 9.73 -24.53 27.66
N PRO A 165 8.66 -23.70 27.76
CA PRO A 165 8.42 -22.91 28.96
C PRO A 165 7.90 -23.78 30.10
N SER A 166 7.83 -23.22 31.34
CA SER A 166 7.27 -23.90 32.50
C SER A 166 5.81 -24.29 32.30
N LYS A 167 5.35 -25.29 33.07
CA LYS A 167 3.95 -25.74 33.01
C LYS A 167 2.97 -24.60 33.30
N GLU A 168 3.29 -23.73 34.25
CA GLU A 168 2.48 -22.55 34.59
C GLU A 168 2.32 -21.59 33.42
N ILE A 169 3.40 -21.27 32.69
CA ILE A 169 3.37 -20.39 31.50
C ILE A 169 2.56 -21.03 30.37
N LYS A 170 2.69 -22.35 30.18
CA LYS A 170 1.87 -23.08 29.20
C LYS A 170 0.38 -22.95 29.49
N GLU A 171 -0.03 -23.20 30.73
CA GLU A 171 -1.44 -23.10 31.11
C GLU A 171 -1.99 -21.68 30.99
N LYS A 172 -1.22 -20.66 31.38
CA LYS A 172 -1.61 -19.24 31.18
C LYS A 172 -1.74 -18.82 29.70
N SER A 173 -1.11 -19.57 28.81
CA SER A 173 -1.10 -19.29 27.36
C SER A 173 -2.03 -20.21 26.56
N ARG A 174 -2.77 -21.06 27.25
CA ARG A 174 -3.62 -22.08 26.64
C ARG A 174 -4.71 -21.44 25.77
N LEU A 175 -4.91 -21.99 24.60
CA LEU A 175 -6.07 -21.69 23.73
C LEU A 175 -7.24 -22.61 24.13
N THR A 176 -8.46 -22.10 23.98
CA THR A 176 -9.65 -22.95 24.00
C THR A 176 -9.71 -23.80 22.72
N LYS A 177 -10.56 -24.83 22.72
CA LYS A 177 -10.75 -25.68 21.55
C LYS A 177 -11.36 -24.87 20.37
N GLU A 178 -12.24 -23.94 20.71
CA GLU A 178 -12.91 -23.04 19.76
C GLU A 178 -11.90 -22.07 19.13
N GLU A 179 -11.08 -21.40 19.96
CA GLU A 179 -10.00 -20.54 19.48
C GLU A 179 -9.01 -21.31 18.59
N TRP A 180 -8.65 -22.54 18.97
CA TRP A 180 -7.76 -23.38 18.17
C TRP A 180 -8.34 -23.63 16.78
N LYS A 181 -9.61 -24.06 16.69
CA LYS A 181 -10.29 -24.34 15.41
C LYS A 181 -10.42 -23.09 14.55
N GLU A 182 -10.75 -21.95 15.18
CA GLU A 182 -10.95 -20.69 14.47
C GLU A 182 -9.62 -20.10 13.96
N TYR A 183 -8.58 -20.06 14.83
CA TYR A 183 -7.33 -19.39 14.51
C TYR A 183 -6.45 -20.17 13.53
N PHE A 184 -6.42 -21.50 13.64
CA PHE A 184 -5.66 -22.36 12.72
C PHE A 184 -6.44 -22.74 11.46
N SER A 185 -7.58 -22.08 11.19
CA SER A 185 -8.28 -22.18 9.90
C SER A 185 -7.50 -21.49 8.79
N GLY A 186 -7.50 -22.07 7.60
CA GLY A 186 -6.87 -21.49 6.39
C GLY A 186 -7.58 -20.23 5.86
N HIS A 187 -8.75 -19.88 6.41
CA HIS A 187 -9.51 -18.70 6.01
C HIS A 187 -10.00 -17.94 7.24
N TRP A 188 -9.70 -16.65 7.27
CA TRP A 188 -10.26 -15.72 8.26
C TRP A 188 -11.23 -14.76 7.59
N ASN A 189 -12.34 -14.51 8.28
CA ASN A 189 -13.40 -13.66 7.77
C ASN A 189 -13.85 -12.68 8.86
N PHE A 190 -13.14 -11.56 8.95
CA PHE A 190 -13.51 -10.44 9.82
C PHE A 190 -13.21 -9.10 9.13
N PRO A 191 -13.94 -8.01 9.50
CA PRO A 191 -13.79 -6.72 8.84
C PRO A 191 -12.40 -6.12 9.07
N GLY A 192 -11.93 -5.34 8.09
CA GLY A 192 -10.79 -4.46 8.24
C GLY A 192 -11.08 -3.31 9.20
N GLU A 193 -10.04 -2.55 9.59
CA GLU A 193 -10.20 -1.34 10.40
C GLU A 193 -10.91 -0.25 9.58
N LYS A 194 -11.84 0.50 10.22
CA LYS A 194 -12.42 1.69 9.60
C LYS A 194 -11.35 2.79 9.52
N GLN A 195 -11.11 3.31 8.33
CA GLN A 195 -10.16 4.39 8.08
C GLN A 195 -10.75 5.72 8.54
N ILE A 196 -10.64 6.06 9.82
CA ILE A 196 -11.19 7.32 10.36
C ILE A 196 -10.12 8.41 10.37
N GLU A 197 -8.85 8.10 10.68
CA GLU A 197 -7.76 9.09 10.78
C GLU A 197 -6.46 8.68 10.06
N HIS A 198 -6.24 7.40 9.79
CA HIS A 198 -5.02 6.89 9.11
C HIS A 198 -5.36 5.71 8.19
N GLU A 199 -4.86 5.80 6.96
CA GLU A 199 -4.99 4.76 5.95
C GLU A 199 -4.04 3.58 6.23
N ALA A 200 -4.46 2.35 5.87
CA ALA A 200 -3.65 1.13 5.86
C ALA A 200 -3.28 0.53 7.23
N MET A 201 -4.19 0.54 8.20
CA MET A 201 -4.04 -0.22 9.45
C MET A 201 -4.80 -1.54 9.38
N PHE A 202 -4.22 -2.60 9.95
CA PHE A 202 -4.97 -3.82 10.21
C PHE A 202 -5.67 -3.75 11.59
N PRO A 203 -6.82 -4.43 11.77
CA PRO A 203 -7.52 -4.46 13.05
C PRO A 203 -6.73 -5.22 14.10
N GLU A 204 -6.91 -4.87 15.40
CA GLU A 204 -6.23 -5.52 16.52
C GLU A 204 -6.49 -7.05 16.57
N GLU A 205 -7.59 -7.51 16.00
CA GLU A 205 -7.93 -8.92 15.89
C GLU A 205 -6.86 -9.75 15.17
N LEU A 206 -6.23 -9.21 14.12
CA LEU A 206 -5.20 -9.89 13.36
C LEU A 206 -3.96 -10.20 14.23
N PRO A 207 -3.24 -9.21 14.79
CA PRO A 207 -2.10 -9.51 15.65
C PRO A 207 -2.52 -10.26 16.93
N ARG A 208 -3.71 -10.02 17.48
CA ARG A 208 -4.23 -10.74 18.64
C ARG A 208 -4.26 -12.26 18.41
N ARG A 209 -4.80 -12.70 17.27
CA ARG A 209 -4.83 -14.12 16.89
C ARG A 209 -3.43 -14.69 16.73
N LEU A 210 -2.58 -14.06 15.95
CA LEU A 210 -1.22 -14.54 15.68
C LEU A 210 -0.36 -14.62 16.96
N ILE A 211 -0.48 -13.62 17.85
CA ILE A 211 0.22 -13.63 19.14
C ILE A 211 -0.25 -14.81 20.01
N LYS A 212 -1.56 -15.06 20.09
CA LYS A 212 -2.09 -16.21 20.83
C LYS A 212 -1.67 -17.56 20.23
N MET A 213 -1.61 -17.66 18.89
CA MET A 213 -1.22 -18.89 18.18
C MET A 213 0.24 -19.26 18.38
N PHE A 214 1.15 -18.27 18.45
CA PHE A 214 2.58 -18.54 18.30
C PHE A 214 3.46 -18.09 19.47
N THR A 215 2.87 -17.54 20.55
CA THR A 215 3.63 -17.10 21.73
C THR A 215 3.06 -17.61 23.05
N PHE A 216 3.92 -17.61 24.03
CA PHE A 216 3.54 -17.76 25.43
C PHE A 216 3.52 -16.40 26.15
N VAL A 217 2.87 -16.32 27.31
CA VAL A 217 2.92 -15.14 28.18
C VAL A 217 4.38 -14.79 28.51
N ASN A 218 4.72 -13.51 28.53
CA ASN A 218 6.06 -12.93 28.68
C ASN A 218 7.00 -13.04 27.45
N ASP A 219 6.60 -13.69 26.37
CA ASP A 219 7.37 -13.68 25.13
C ASP A 219 7.45 -12.26 24.53
N ILE A 220 8.41 -12.04 23.64
CA ILE A 220 8.64 -10.74 22.99
C ILE A 220 8.14 -10.80 21.55
N VAL A 221 7.21 -9.89 21.22
CA VAL A 221 6.66 -9.71 19.86
C VAL A 221 7.29 -8.50 19.21
N LEU A 222 7.76 -8.65 17.97
CA LEU A 222 8.34 -7.57 17.16
C LEU A 222 7.41 -7.20 16.01
N ASP A 223 7.27 -5.88 15.77
CA ASP A 223 6.70 -5.32 14.55
C ASP A 223 7.70 -4.35 13.91
N PRO A 224 8.37 -4.73 12.79
CA PRO A 224 9.32 -3.86 12.10
C PRO A 224 8.67 -2.68 11.36
N PHE A 225 7.34 -2.64 11.22
CA PHE A 225 6.58 -1.56 10.59
C PHE A 225 5.40 -1.16 11.47
N LEU A 226 5.71 -0.62 12.64
CA LEU A 226 4.77 -0.45 13.75
C LEU A 226 3.53 0.39 13.41
N GLY A 227 3.70 1.43 12.58
CA GLY A 227 2.63 2.36 12.24
C GLY A 227 1.98 2.97 13.49
N SER A 228 0.71 2.73 13.69
CA SER A 228 -0.05 3.27 14.84
C SER A 228 0.15 2.54 16.17
N GLY A 229 0.88 1.41 16.21
CA GLY A 229 1.13 0.65 17.45
C GLY A 229 0.12 -0.47 17.75
N THR A 230 -0.64 -0.92 16.77
CA THR A 230 -1.67 -1.97 16.96
C THR A 230 -1.08 -3.29 17.48
N THR A 231 0.07 -3.72 16.96
CA THR A 231 0.76 -4.94 17.38
C THR A 231 1.23 -4.84 18.83
N ILE A 232 1.84 -3.71 19.24
CA ILE A 232 2.26 -3.48 20.63
C ILE A 232 1.06 -3.55 21.56
N ARG A 233 -0.03 -2.85 21.23
CA ARG A 233 -1.26 -2.87 22.04
C ARG A 233 -1.80 -4.29 22.22
N ALA A 234 -1.88 -5.06 21.15
CA ALA A 234 -2.34 -6.46 21.21
C ALA A 234 -1.42 -7.33 22.10
N ALA A 235 -0.10 -7.17 21.98
CA ALA A 235 0.87 -7.91 22.79
C ALA A 235 0.73 -7.58 24.28
N LEU A 236 0.70 -6.30 24.64
CA LEU A 236 0.54 -5.87 26.05
C LEU A 236 -0.78 -6.35 26.66
N ASN A 237 -1.89 -6.27 25.90
CA ASN A 237 -3.21 -6.74 26.34
C ASN A 237 -3.22 -8.25 26.62
N LEU A 238 -2.35 -9.00 25.97
CA LEU A 238 -2.21 -10.45 26.13
C LEU A 238 -1.11 -10.85 27.13
N GLY A 239 -0.46 -9.91 27.82
CA GLY A 239 0.64 -10.18 28.75
C GLY A 239 1.94 -10.62 28.06
N ARG A 240 2.18 -10.14 26.86
CA ARG A 240 3.43 -10.30 26.11
C ARG A 240 4.19 -8.99 26.10
N ASN A 241 5.52 -9.09 26.02
CA ASN A 241 6.38 -7.94 25.77
C ASN A 241 6.36 -7.61 24.28
N SER A 242 6.72 -6.37 23.94
CA SER A 242 6.75 -5.98 22.52
C SER A 242 7.82 -4.99 22.19
N VAL A 243 8.34 -5.07 20.97
CA VAL A 243 9.22 -4.05 20.34
C VAL A 243 8.62 -3.67 18.99
N GLY A 244 8.71 -2.39 18.64
CA GLY A 244 8.26 -1.93 17.32
C GLY A 244 9.17 -0.86 16.76
N TYR A 245 9.41 -0.93 15.44
CA TYR A 245 10.11 0.10 14.68
C TYR A 245 9.12 0.94 13.92
N GLU A 246 9.34 2.27 13.94
CA GLU A 246 8.62 3.23 13.12
C GLU A 246 9.62 4.26 12.58
N ILE A 247 9.60 4.48 11.27
CA ILE A 247 10.50 5.45 10.65
C ILE A 247 9.98 6.87 10.77
N ASN A 248 8.65 7.04 10.84
CA ASN A 248 7.99 8.33 10.89
C ASN A 248 7.66 8.74 12.33
N GLU A 249 8.41 9.67 12.88
CA GLU A 249 8.19 10.18 14.24
C GLU A 249 6.83 10.88 14.41
N ASN A 250 6.18 11.33 13.32
CA ASN A 250 4.82 11.89 13.36
C ASN A 250 3.76 10.89 13.83
N PHE A 251 4.06 9.61 13.84
CA PHE A 251 3.18 8.58 14.43
C PHE A 251 3.25 8.50 15.96
N LEU A 252 4.25 9.13 16.60
CA LEU A 252 4.42 9.07 18.06
C LEU A 252 3.18 9.47 18.87
N PRO A 253 2.45 10.56 18.57
CA PRO A 253 1.24 10.91 19.32
C PRO A 253 0.18 9.80 19.26
N ILE A 254 0.02 9.18 18.09
CA ILE A 254 -0.95 8.11 17.87
C ILE A 254 -0.53 6.83 18.59
N ILE A 255 0.75 6.49 18.50
CA ILE A 255 1.33 5.34 19.23
C ILE A 255 1.11 5.52 20.72
N LYS A 256 1.50 6.68 21.30
CA LYS A 256 1.32 7.01 22.73
C LYS A 256 -0.13 6.83 23.18
N LYS A 257 -1.08 7.39 22.45
CA LYS A 257 -2.51 7.25 22.70
C LYS A 257 -2.96 5.78 22.64
N LYS A 258 -2.53 5.04 21.61
CA LYS A 258 -2.95 3.65 21.38
C LYS A 258 -2.39 2.69 22.41
N VAL A 259 -1.14 2.85 22.84
CA VAL A 259 -0.52 2.01 23.87
C VAL A 259 -0.88 2.43 25.30
N GLY A 260 -1.55 3.59 25.47
CA GLY A 260 -2.09 4.04 26.75
C GLY A 260 -1.13 4.89 27.58
N LEU A 261 -0.11 5.52 26.97
CA LEU A 261 0.80 6.44 27.66
C LEU A 261 0.15 7.77 28.09
N ASP A 262 -0.95 8.17 27.42
CA ASP A 262 -1.66 9.42 27.70
C ASP A 262 -2.70 9.29 28.84
N ARG A 263 -2.85 8.10 29.44
CA ARG A 263 -3.80 7.90 30.55
C ARG A 263 -3.10 8.21 31.85
N SER A 264 -3.65 9.14 32.61
CA SER A 264 -3.17 9.58 33.94
C SER A 264 -3.20 8.51 35.05
N LEU A 265 -3.78 7.36 34.78
CA LEU A 265 -3.69 6.18 35.62
C LEU A 265 -2.51 5.36 35.07
N ILE A 266 -1.36 5.48 35.72
CA ILE A 266 -0.19 4.60 35.53
C ILE A 266 -0.70 3.17 35.73
N ASP A 267 -0.81 2.43 34.62
CA ASP A 267 -1.06 0.98 34.69
C ASP A 267 0.26 0.41 35.26
N VAL A 268 0.30 0.18 36.56
CA VAL A 268 1.51 -0.20 37.33
C VAL A 268 2.21 -1.44 36.76
N ASP A 269 1.49 -2.18 35.92
CA ASP A 269 1.96 -3.42 35.32
C ASP A 269 2.62 -3.25 33.92
N ARG A 270 2.79 -2.02 33.40
CA ARG A 270 3.33 -1.76 32.06
C ARG A 270 4.46 -0.73 32.07
N GLN A 271 5.58 -1.07 31.45
CA GLN A 271 6.67 -0.15 31.18
C GLN A 271 6.78 0.11 29.69
N ILE A 272 6.72 1.38 29.26
CA ILE A 272 6.80 1.74 27.84
C ILE A 272 7.98 2.70 27.67
N GLU A 273 8.92 2.29 26.84
CA GLU A 273 10.11 3.05 26.47
C GLU A 273 10.01 3.52 25.01
N ILE A 274 10.34 4.77 24.75
CA ILE A 274 10.44 5.33 23.42
C ILE A 274 11.88 5.78 23.21
N THR A 275 12.54 5.20 22.21
CA THR A 275 13.93 5.52 21.85
C THR A 275 13.95 6.07 20.44
N LYS A 276 14.65 7.19 20.25
CA LYS A 276 14.94 7.73 18.92
C LYS A 276 16.38 7.41 18.56
N ARG A 277 16.60 6.82 17.38
CA ARG A 277 17.94 6.59 16.86
C ARG A 277 18.59 7.93 16.50
N GLU A 278 19.68 8.27 17.16
CA GLU A 278 20.34 9.57 17.01
C GLU A 278 21.10 9.73 15.68
N LYS A 279 21.63 8.66 15.13
CA LYS A 279 22.35 8.68 13.84
C LYS A 279 21.53 7.98 12.77
N GLN A 280 21.24 8.70 11.69
CA GLN A 280 20.78 8.06 10.47
C GLN A 280 21.87 7.10 9.99
N ILE A 281 21.54 5.83 9.96
CA ILE A 281 22.44 4.82 9.40
C ILE A 281 22.28 4.92 7.90
N VAL A 282 23.38 5.13 7.20
CA VAL A 282 23.41 4.97 5.75
C VAL A 282 23.15 3.48 5.48
N ILE A 283 21.95 3.18 5.02
CA ILE A 283 21.60 1.85 4.59
C ILE A 283 22.05 1.77 3.14
N GLU A 284 23.20 1.16 2.93
CA GLU A 284 23.55 0.73 1.60
C GLU A 284 22.54 -0.37 1.22
N ASP A 285 21.63 -0.05 0.30
CA ASP A 285 20.66 -1.01 -0.27
C ASP A 285 21.36 -2.06 -1.15
N VAL A 286 22.60 -2.43 -0.78
CA VAL A 286 23.40 -3.42 -1.48
C VAL A 286 22.99 -4.80 -1.00
N THR A 287 22.19 -5.45 -1.80
CA THR A 287 21.89 -6.88 -1.64
C THR A 287 22.07 -7.58 -2.97
N ASP A 288 22.67 -8.77 -2.94
CA ASP A 288 22.80 -9.66 -4.10
C ASP A 288 21.44 -10.28 -4.50
N TYR A 289 20.39 -9.99 -3.74
CA TYR A 289 19.06 -10.49 -4.03
C TYR A 289 18.51 -9.87 -5.32
N VAL A 290 18.14 -10.72 -6.27
CA VAL A 290 17.42 -10.35 -7.49
C VAL A 290 16.00 -10.89 -7.39
N PRO A 291 14.97 -10.03 -7.40
CA PRO A 291 13.58 -10.47 -7.40
C PRO A 291 13.25 -11.35 -8.61
N ASN A 292 12.37 -12.34 -8.41
CA ASN A 292 12.00 -13.31 -9.46
C ASN A 292 10.80 -12.84 -10.28
N ILE A 293 9.95 -11.98 -9.72
CA ILE A 293 8.83 -11.39 -10.46
C ILE A 293 9.33 -10.27 -11.38
N LYS A 294 8.56 -9.99 -12.42
CA LYS A 294 8.90 -8.95 -13.39
C LYS A 294 8.90 -7.57 -12.74
N ASP A 295 9.98 -6.79 -12.99
CA ASP A 295 10.05 -5.42 -12.51
C ASP A 295 8.99 -4.52 -13.13
N GLU A 296 8.50 -3.59 -12.34
CA GLU A 296 7.52 -2.59 -12.73
C GLU A 296 7.90 -1.24 -12.10
N LYS A 297 7.66 -0.17 -12.84
CA LYS A 297 7.86 1.19 -12.34
C LYS A 297 6.66 2.05 -12.72
N PRO A 298 6.13 2.86 -11.80
CA PRO A 298 5.11 3.85 -12.15
C PRO A 298 5.64 4.77 -13.25
N LYS A 299 4.84 4.95 -14.31
CA LYS A 299 5.13 5.90 -15.40
C LYS A 299 4.68 7.31 -15.05
N ILE A 300 3.76 7.42 -14.10
CA ILE A 300 3.22 8.67 -13.57
C ILE A 300 3.13 8.52 -12.06
N GLU A 301 3.44 9.58 -11.32
CA GLU A 301 3.37 9.58 -9.86
C GLU A 301 1.93 9.32 -9.39
N PRO A 302 1.67 8.23 -8.62
CA PRO A 302 0.31 7.82 -8.26
C PRO A 302 -0.51 8.89 -7.54
N LYS A 303 0.14 9.75 -6.73
CA LYS A 303 -0.53 10.83 -6.01
C LYS A 303 -1.14 11.91 -6.90
N MET A 304 -0.71 12.01 -8.17
CA MET A 304 -1.29 12.94 -9.14
C MET A 304 -2.72 12.56 -9.52
N PHE A 305 -3.14 11.31 -9.25
CA PHE A 305 -4.50 10.84 -9.45
C PHE A 305 -5.25 10.81 -8.11
N ARG A 306 -6.30 11.62 -7.99
CA ARG A 306 -7.19 11.55 -6.81
C ARG A 306 -7.97 10.23 -6.82
N PHE A 307 -7.97 9.54 -5.70
CA PHE A 307 -8.68 8.27 -5.50
C PHE A 307 -10.11 8.48 -4.95
N LYS A 308 -10.78 9.59 -5.28
CA LYS A 308 -12.18 9.85 -4.90
C LYS A 308 -13.14 9.29 -5.95
N GLU A 309 -14.35 8.93 -5.53
CA GLU A 309 -15.41 8.37 -6.39
C GLU A 309 -15.76 9.25 -7.59
N GLU A 310 -15.75 10.57 -7.41
CA GLU A 310 -15.90 11.55 -8.48
C GLU A 310 -14.51 11.95 -9.00
N LYS A 311 -14.10 11.40 -10.11
CA LYS A 311 -12.80 11.63 -10.78
C LYS A 311 -12.71 13.06 -11.39
N LEU A 312 -13.06 14.09 -10.63
CA LEU A 312 -12.97 15.48 -11.05
C LEU A 312 -11.62 16.07 -10.64
N TYR A 313 -11.05 16.87 -11.54
CA TYR A 313 -9.81 17.61 -11.35
C TYR A 313 -10.06 19.08 -11.67
N THR A 314 -9.42 20.00 -10.95
CA THR A 314 -9.47 21.42 -11.30
C THR A 314 -8.32 21.78 -12.24
N VAL A 315 -8.62 22.44 -13.36
CA VAL A 315 -7.59 22.93 -14.28
C VAL A 315 -6.89 24.14 -13.68
N LYS A 316 -5.62 23.98 -13.29
CA LYS A 316 -4.82 25.02 -12.63
C LYS A 316 -4.17 25.97 -13.63
N LYS A 317 -3.60 25.41 -14.69
CA LYS A 317 -2.90 26.20 -15.74
C LYS A 317 -3.16 25.63 -17.12
N ILE A 318 -3.09 26.49 -18.12
CA ILE A 318 -2.98 26.12 -19.53
C ILE A 318 -1.49 26.25 -19.90
N LEU A 319 -0.86 25.13 -20.26
CA LEU A 319 0.57 25.12 -20.58
C LEU A 319 0.83 25.55 -22.03
N ASP A 320 0.05 25.01 -22.96
CA ASP A 320 0.09 25.34 -24.37
C ASP A 320 -1.29 25.20 -25.02
N GLU A 321 -1.38 25.21 -26.37
CA GLU A 321 -2.62 25.14 -27.14
C GLU A 321 -3.39 23.82 -27.01
N LYS A 322 -2.77 22.80 -26.40
CA LYS A 322 -3.36 21.44 -26.25
C LYS A 322 -3.13 20.80 -24.89
N THR A 323 -2.34 21.42 -24.01
CA THR A 323 -1.91 20.82 -22.74
C THR A 323 -2.36 21.66 -21.55
N ILE A 324 -2.99 21.00 -20.58
CA ILE A 324 -3.45 21.59 -19.32
C ILE A 324 -2.72 20.97 -18.13
N GLU A 325 -2.52 21.74 -17.07
CA GLU A 325 -2.05 21.25 -15.76
C GLU A 325 -3.21 21.26 -14.76
N LEU A 326 -3.38 20.14 -14.07
CA LEU A 326 -4.42 19.95 -13.07
C LEU A 326 -3.92 20.37 -11.67
N ASP A 327 -4.83 20.51 -10.73
CA ASP A 327 -4.54 20.86 -9.34
C ASP A 327 -3.68 19.82 -8.60
N THR A 328 -3.58 18.60 -9.13
CA THR A 328 -2.70 17.54 -8.64
C THR A 328 -1.28 17.61 -9.22
N GLY A 329 -1.00 18.53 -10.14
CA GLY A 329 0.25 18.60 -10.90
C GLY A 329 0.28 17.70 -12.15
N LEU A 330 -0.75 16.87 -12.38
CA LEU A 330 -0.87 16.06 -13.59
C LEU A 330 -1.03 16.96 -14.81
N LYS A 331 -0.22 16.71 -15.83
CA LYS A 331 -0.35 17.38 -17.14
C LYS A 331 -1.14 16.48 -18.08
N ALA A 332 -2.21 17.01 -18.67
CA ALA A 332 -3.06 16.29 -19.61
C ALA A 332 -3.08 16.98 -20.98
N MET A 333 -2.89 16.20 -22.03
CA MET A 333 -2.88 16.68 -23.41
C MET A 333 -4.12 16.18 -24.16
N LEU A 334 -4.73 17.06 -24.97
CA LEU A 334 -5.88 16.72 -25.81
C LEU A 334 -5.53 15.61 -26.82
N LEU A 335 -6.16 14.44 -26.67
CA LEU A 335 -5.94 13.25 -27.49
C LEU A 335 -6.88 13.25 -28.71
N GLY A 336 -6.38 12.73 -29.85
CA GLY A 336 -7.18 12.47 -31.05
C GLY A 336 -7.44 13.67 -31.94
N ILE A 337 -6.84 14.82 -31.62
CA ILE A 337 -6.93 16.03 -32.43
C ILE A 337 -5.56 16.64 -32.67
N LYS A 338 -5.37 17.25 -33.84
CA LYS A 338 -4.20 18.03 -34.19
C LYS A 338 -4.63 19.50 -34.27
N ILE A 339 -4.05 20.35 -33.44
CA ILE A 339 -4.34 21.78 -33.41
C ILE A 339 -3.74 22.42 -34.64
N ILE A 340 -4.54 23.25 -35.34
CA ILE A 340 -4.16 23.99 -36.55
C ILE A 340 -4.14 25.50 -36.32
N LYS A 341 -4.93 25.99 -35.33
CA LYS A 341 -4.98 27.40 -34.94
C LYS A 341 -4.56 27.56 -33.50
N LYS A 342 -3.25 27.67 -33.26
CA LYS A 342 -2.65 27.58 -31.92
C LYS A 342 -3.13 28.68 -30.98
N ASP A 343 -3.11 29.94 -31.42
CA ASP A 343 -3.47 31.07 -30.57
C ASP A 343 -4.95 31.04 -30.17
N GLU A 344 -5.84 30.76 -31.16
CA GLU A 344 -7.28 30.62 -30.89
C GLU A 344 -7.56 29.47 -29.90
N ALA A 345 -6.90 28.33 -30.10
CA ALA A 345 -7.04 27.16 -29.23
C ALA A 345 -6.56 27.44 -27.77
N LYS A 346 -5.43 28.12 -27.61
CA LYS A 346 -4.92 28.51 -26.30
C LYS A 346 -5.85 29.50 -25.61
N GLN A 347 -6.33 30.53 -26.33
CA GLN A 347 -7.30 31.50 -25.81
C GLN A 347 -8.61 30.82 -25.40
N TYR A 348 -9.08 29.84 -26.17
CA TYR A 348 -10.27 29.07 -25.84
C TYR A 348 -10.06 28.30 -24.52
N LEU A 349 -8.92 27.61 -24.36
CA LEU A 349 -8.62 26.88 -23.11
C LEU A 349 -8.50 27.83 -21.91
N GLU A 350 -7.84 28.97 -22.07
CA GLU A 350 -7.73 29.98 -20.99
C GLU A 350 -9.11 30.52 -20.57
N LYS A 351 -9.98 30.81 -21.54
CA LYS A 351 -11.30 31.41 -21.27
C LYS A 351 -12.32 30.41 -20.72
N PHE A 352 -12.35 29.19 -21.25
CA PHE A 352 -13.47 28.26 -21.00
C PHE A 352 -13.12 27.04 -20.16
N VAL A 353 -11.81 26.72 -19.99
CA VAL A 353 -11.36 25.49 -19.33
C VAL A 353 -10.55 25.77 -18.07
N LYS A 354 -9.72 26.82 -18.05
CA LYS A 354 -8.94 27.20 -16.87
C LYS A 354 -9.85 27.50 -15.66
N GLY A 355 -9.49 26.98 -14.51
CA GLY A 355 -10.26 27.11 -13.26
C GLY A 355 -11.52 26.25 -13.19
N LYS A 356 -11.83 25.48 -14.24
CA LYS A 356 -13.01 24.60 -14.26
C LYS A 356 -12.67 23.20 -13.78
N GLU A 357 -13.69 22.49 -13.29
CA GLU A 357 -13.61 21.07 -12.98
C GLU A 357 -13.79 20.24 -14.25
N VAL A 358 -12.86 19.30 -14.45
CA VAL A 358 -12.83 18.40 -15.61
C VAL A 358 -12.73 16.94 -15.15
N PHE A 359 -13.26 16.02 -15.93
CA PHE A 359 -12.90 14.62 -15.85
C PHE A 359 -12.19 14.17 -17.13
N LEU A 360 -11.29 13.21 -16.96
CA LEU A 360 -10.45 12.70 -18.04
C LEU A 360 -10.86 11.28 -18.40
N LYS A 361 -10.87 10.98 -19.70
CA LYS A 361 -10.94 9.61 -20.20
C LYS A 361 -9.68 9.31 -21.00
N PHE A 362 -9.13 8.11 -20.79
CA PHE A 362 -7.86 7.71 -21.35
C PHE A 362 -8.03 6.61 -22.38
N ASP A 363 -7.24 6.68 -23.44
CA ASP A 363 -7.08 5.58 -24.40
C ASP A 363 -5.63 5.09 -24.29
N LEU A 364 -5.49 3.95 -23.59
CA LEU A 364 -4.17 3.40 -23.25
C LEU A 364 -3.65 2.41 -24.30
N SER A 365 -4.42 2.14 -25.33
CA SER A 365 -4.07 1.13 -26.34
C SER A 365 -2.94 1.55 -27.28
N ASN A 366 -2.70 2.86 -27.44
CA ASN A 366 -1.89 3.38 -28.55
C ASN A 366 -0.89 4.49 -28.22
N TYR A 367 -0.51 4.73 -26.94
CA TYR A 367 0.42 5.82 -26.69
C TYR A 367 1.58 5.50 -25.73
N LYS A 368 2.70 6.20 -25.96
CA LYS A 368 3.82 6.25 -25.01
C LYS A 368 3.65 7.46 -24.12
N LEU A 369 3.81 7.28 -22.82
CA LEU A 369 3.91 8.40 -21.88
C LEU A 369 5.27 9.06 -22.05
N GLU A 370 5.27 10.35 -22.40
CA GLU A 370 6.46 11.16 -22.52
C GLU A 370 6.37 12.32 -21.52
N ASN A 371 7.42 12.55 -20.76
CA ASN A 371 7.60 13.73 -19.90
C ASN A 371 6.43 14.04 -18.93
N ASP A 372 5.84 13.02 -18.29
CA ASP A 372 4.73 13.16 -17.33
C ASP A 372 3.44 13.79 -17.92
N ILE A 373 3.31 13.82 -19.25
CA ILE A 373 2.12 14.30 -19.94
C ILE A 373 1.25 13.12 -20.35
N VAL A 374 -0.02 13.14 -19.96
CA VAL A 374 -0.99 12.09 -20.24
C VAL A 374 -1.91 12.52 -21.37
N PRO A 375 -1.94 11.82 -22.52
CA PRO A 375 -2.96 12.04 -23.54
C PRO A 375 -4.34 11.65 -23.02
N ALA A 376 -5.32 12.55 -23.15
CA ALA A 376 -6.65 12.36 -22.61
C ALA A 376 -7.75 12.99 -23.46
N TYR A 377 -8.93 12.41 -23.39
CA TYR A 377 -10.17 13.06 -23.75
C TYR A 377 -10.67 13.86 -22.56
N ILE A 378 -10.80 15.17 -22.71
CA ILE A 378 -11.10 16.11 -21.62
C ILE A 378 -12.56 16.55 -21.69
N PHE A 379 -13.27 16.37 -20.58
CA PHE A 379 -14.66 16.78 -20.46
C PHE A 379 -14.82 17.74 -19.26
N LEU A 380 -15.53 18.83 -19.44
CA LEU A 380 -15.95 19.65 -18.32
C LEU A 380 -16.95 18.87 -17.44
N LYS A 381 -17.14 19.28 -16.19
CA LYS A 381 -18.09 18.70 -15.24
C LYS A 381 -19.52 18.60 -15.82
N ASN A 382 -19.94 19.56 -16.61
CA ASN A 382 -21.22 19.60 -17.33
C ASN A 382 -21.26 18.71 -18.58
N LYS A 383 -20.28 17.83 -18.78
CA LYS A 383 -20.14 16.88 -19.90
C LYS A 383 -19.80 17.49 -21.27
N ILE A 384 -19.44 18.76 -21.34
CA ILE A 384 -18.92 19.36 -22.58
C ILE A 384 -17.58 18.69 -22.92
N PHE A 385 -17.48 18.12 -24.13
CA PHE A 385 -16.30 17.42 -24.64
C PHE A 385 -15.35 18.38 -25.33
N ILE A 386 -14.29 18.82 -24.66
CA ILE A 386 -13.38 19.86 -25.11
C ILE A 386 -12.72 19.50 -26.44
N ASN A 387 -12.21 18.27 -26.60
CA ASN A 387 -11.61 17.82 -27.86
C ASN A 387 -12.57 18.01 -29.07
N LYS A 388 -13.87 17.74 -28.84
CA LYS A 388 -14.91 17.90 -29.84
C LYS A 388 -15.20 19.37 -30.15
N GLU A 389 -15.24 20.21 -29.13
CA GLU A 389 -15.48 21.65 -29.30
C GLU A 389 -14.35 22.31 -30.11
N MET A 390 -13.07 21.91 -29.91
CA MET A 390 -11.93 22.35 -30.69
C MET A 390 -12.09 22.03 -32.18
N LEU A 391 -12.63 20.83 -32.51
CA LEU A 391 -12.94 20.43 -33.88
C LEU A 391 -14.09 21.24 -34.47
N LYS A 392 -15.19 21.44 -33.74
CA LYS A 392 -16.37 22.18 -34.19
C LYS A 392 -16.07 23.64 -34.53
N GLN A 393 -15.18 24.28 -33.75
CA GLN A 393 -14.82 25.67 -33.93
C GLN A 393 -13.68 25.84 -34.93
N GLY A 394 -13.25 24.76 -35.61
CA GLY A 394 -12.21 24.81 -36.63
C GLY A 394 -10.81 25.15 -36.11
N MET A 395 -10.57 24.98 -34.82
CA MET A 395 -9.25 25.17 -34.19
C MET A 395 -8.36 23.93 -34.33
N ALA A 396 -8.97 22.76 -34.59
CA ALA A 396 -8.26 21.49 -34.72
C ALA A 396 -8.83 20.65 -35.87
N VAL A 397 -8.05 19.67 -36.30
CA VAL A 397 -8.48 18.60 -37.22
C VAL A 397 -8.35 17.25 -36.54
N LEU A 398 -9.13 16.25 -37.01
CA LEU A 398 -9.07 14.89 -36.48
C LEU A 398 -7.70 14.28 -36.79
N GLN A 399 -7.07 13.68 -35.77
CA GLN A 399 -5.84 12.92 -35.92
C GLN A 399 -6.14 11.54 -36.49
N GLU A 400 -5.32 11.05 -37.43
CA GLU A 400 -5.44 9.70 -37.98
C GLU A 400 -5.01 8.65 -36.93
N GLY A 401 -5.66 7.49 -36.95
CA GLY A 401 -5.36 6.34 -36.09
C GLY A 401 -6.60 5.68 -35.47
N HIS A 402 -6.38 4.55 -34.81
CA HIS A 402 -7.41 3.86 -34.01
C HIS A 402 -7.57 4.57 -32.65
N LEU A 403 -8.68 5.27 -32.48
CA LEU A 403 -8.99 6.05 -31.29
C LEU A 403 -10.33 5.61 -30.68
N LEU A 404 -10.37 5.38 -29.37
CA LEU A 404 -11.55 4.90 -28.65
C LEU A 404 -12.80 5.77 -28.86
N TYR A 405 -12.62 7.10 -28.98
CA TYR A 405 -13.68 8.10 -29.16
C TYR A 405 -13.80 8.62 -30.59
N ARG A 406 -13.16 7.96 -31.57
CA ARG A 406 -13.16 8.42 -32.98
C ARG A 406 -14.55 8.68 -33.51
N ASN A 407 -15.50 7.75 -33.29
CA ASN A 407 -16.89 7.91 -33.76
C ASN A 407 -17.59 9.11 -33.12
N ASN A 408 -17.29 9.44 -31.87
CA ASN A 408 -17.84 10.60 -31.18
C ASN A 408 -17.26 11.93 -31.71
N LEU A 409 -16.02 11.89 -32.22
CA LEU A 409 -15.34 13.01 -32.84
C LEU A 409 -15.79 13.21 -34.33
N ILE A 410 -16.07 12.12 -35.06
CA ILE A 410 -16.49 12.14 -36.47
C ILE A 410 -17.95 12.62 -36.67
N LYS A 411 -18.85 12.35 -35.74
CA LYS A 411 -20.27 12.74 -35.79
C LYS A 411 -20.52 14.26 -35.99
N ILE A 412 -19.45 15.05 -36.13
CA ILE A 412 -19.53 16.50 -36.44
C ILE A 412 -19.77 16.75 -37.94
N LYS A 413 -19.29 15.86 -38.83
CA LYS A 413 -19.39 16.05 -40.29
C LYS A 413 -20.77 15.80 -40.89
N THR A 414 -21.71 15.25 -40.14
CA THR A 414 -23.03 14.83 -40.64
C THR A 414 -24.18 15.76 -40.26
N THR A 415 -23.92 16.87 -39.55
CA THR A 415 -24.97 17.83 -39.14
C THR A 415 -24.92 19.15 -39.89
N GLU A 416 -24.05 19.27 -40.90
CA GLU A 416 -24.08 20.38 -41.87
C GLU A 416 -24.45 19.83 -43.26
N LYS A 417 -25.75 19.58 -43.46
CA LYS A 417 -26.46 19.58 -44.75
C LYS A 417 -27.89 20.01 -44.51
#